data_1cedacb251e1dc25806e609c207289c3
#
_entry.id   1cedacb251e1dc25806e609c207289c3
#
_cell.length_a   1.000
_cell.length_b   1.000
_cell.length_c   1.000
_cell.angle_alpha   90.00
_cell.angle_beta   90.00
_cell.angle_gamma   90.00
#
_symmetry.space_group_name_H-M   'P 1'
#
loop_
_entity.id
_entity.type
_entity.pdbx_description
1 polymer ?
#
loop_
_entity_poly.entity_id
_entity_poly.type
_entity_poly.pdbx_seq_one_letter_code
_entity_poly.pdbx_strand_id
1 'polypeptide(L)'
;MIDFFNKLSFYQKTHLMFAALALTHVGYLLLFVVTGRPILVCVNTLSITVYLFFAVKSHKLEDVARGFLATRIEVFIHAFICAYVLGWDYGFQIILLAFMPIVFFSTFFSKTTNNLFIFMHGAAYMFLYFTAQTTPINQIEADTIYVINFSVAALFMIVLGMDFMKAFSAAIHQDMLEKQEILNELANKDPLTELLNRNAFFSKVASRLPFLEQNVSIVLCDIDNFKSINDTYGHGFGDEVLKRMAYILNDGLRIKDYVFRWGGEEFLIVLTGINLSNSKQILERIRKRINATEFKCEDKVLKITMTFGLVNAKTDERIDIKEVIKQADEMLYKGKKSGKNTVVSANIPVTPPVGKS
;
A
#
# COMPACT_ATOMS: atom_id res chain seq x y z
N MET A 1 -25.12 17.85 -2.06
CA MET A 1 -25.31 16.75 -3.03
C MET A 1 -24.10 15.81 -3.07
N ILE A 2 -22.87 16.29 -3.24
CA ILE A 2 -21.65 15.46 -3.26
C ILE A 2 -21.45 14.68 -1.96
N ASP A 3 -21.68 15.30 -0.78
CA ASP A 3 -21.56 14.64 0.52
C ASP A 3 -22.59 13.51 0.75
N PHE A 4 -23.79 13.67 0.18
CA PHE A 4 -24.81 12.62 0.22
C PHE A 4 -24.38 11.42 -0.61
N PHE A 5 -23.87 11.65 -1.84
CA PHE A 5 -23.40 10.58 -2.72
C PHE A 5 -22.21 9.80 -2.15
N ASN A 6 -21.31 10.48 -1.42
CA ASN A 6 -20.17 9.84 -0.79
C ASN A 6 -20.56 8.90 0.38
N LYS A 7 -21.68 9.15 1.03
CA LYS A 7 -22.20 8.32 2.14
C LYS A 7 -22.94 7.06 1.68
N LEU A 8 -23.31 6.95 0.40
CA LEU A 8 -24.01 5.80 -0.12
C LEU A 8 -23.09 4.60 -0.28
N SER A 9 -23.61 3.40 0.03
CA SER A 9 -22.95 2.14 -0.26
C SER A 9 -22.81 1.91 -1.77
N PHE A 10 -21.91 1.03 -2.17
CA PHE A 10 -21.72 0.63 -3.56
C PHE A 10 -23.04 0.18 -4.22
N TYR A 11 -23.83 -0.65 -3.55
CA TYR A 11 -25.12 -1.11 -4.06
C TYR A 11 -26.14 0.02 -4.20
N GLN A 12 -26.22 0.93 -3.23
CA GLN A 12 -27.11 2.10 -3.32
C GLN A 12 -26.76 3.01 -4.51
N LYS A 13 -25.48 3.23 -4.75
CA LYS A 13 -25.00 3.98 -5.94
C LYS A 13 -25.42 3.28 -7.24
N THR A 14 -25.29 1.95 -7.28
CA THR A 14 -25.69 1.15 -8.45
C THR A 14 -27.19 1.19 -8.71
N HIS A 15 -28.03 1.09 -7.67
CA HIS A 15 -29.48 1.26 -7.79
C HIS A 15 -29.85 2.64 -8.36
N LEU A 16 -29.24 3.71 -7.81
CA LEU A 16 -29.46 5.07 -8.30
C LEU A 16 -29.03 5.24 -9.77
N MET A 17 -27.92 4.62 -10.16
CA MET A 17 -27.44 4.66 -11.54
C MET A 17 -28.46 4.02 -12.50
N PHE A 18 -28.95 2.81 -12.20
CA PHE A 18 -29.94 2.15 -13.03
C PHE A 18 -31.29 2.91 -13.06
N ALA A 19 -31.69 3.49 -11.92
CA ALA A 19 -32.88 4.34 -11.88
C ALA A 19 -32.72 5.61 -12.74
N ALA A 20 -31.57 6.24 -12.72
CA ALA A 20 -31.25 7.42 -13.55
C ALA A 20 -31.27 7.07 -15.05
N LEU A 21 -30.72 5.90 -15.44
CA LEU A 21 -30.75 5.41 -16.81
C LEU A 21 -32.20 5.14 -17.25
N ALA A 22 -33.00 4.50 -16.40
CA ALA A 22 -34.43 4.31 -16.67
C ALA A 22 -35.15 5.65 -16.90
N LEU A 23 -34.89 6.65 -16.06
CA LEU A 23 -35.48 7.98 -16.18
C LEU A 23 -35.10 8.68 -17.49
N THR A 24 -33.84 8.55 -17.92
CA THR A 24 -33.38 9.06 -19.23
C THR A 24 -34.20 8.46 -20.38
N HIS A 25 -34.42 7.14 -20.35
CA HIS A 25 -35.22 6.46 -21.37
C HIS A 25 -36.72 6.82 -21.31
N VAL A 26 -37.27 7.18 -20.14
CA VAL A 26 -38.63 7.74 -20.03
C VAL A 26 -38.69 9.08 -20.79
N GLY A 27 -37.68 9.93 -20.68
CA GLY A 27 -37.60 11.17 -21.45
C GLY A 27 -37.63 10.93 -22.96
N TYR A 28 -36.79 10.00 -23.46
CA TYR A 28 -36.80 9.62 -24.86
C TYR A 28 -38.12 8.96 -25.30
N LEU A 29 -38.73 8.12 -24.45
CA LEU A 29 -40.02 7.50 -24.74
C LEU A 29 -41.06 8.54 -25.00
N LEU A 30 -41.20 9.55 -24.13
CA LEU A 30 -42.16 10.63 -24.30
C LEU A 30 -41.92 11.39 -25.60
N LEU A 31 -40.66 11.70 -25.91
CA LEU A 31 -40.26 12.37 -27.15
C LEU A 31 -40.68 11.57 -28.39
N PHE A 32 -40.39 10.24 -28.42
CA PHE A 32 -40.69 9.39 -29.55
C PHE A 32 -42.20 9.07 -29.70
N VAL A 33 -42.99 9.13 -28.62
CA VAL A 33 -44.46 9.08 -28.67
C VAL A 33 -44.98 10.35 -29.35
N VAL A 34 -44.52 11.54 -28.94
CA VAL A 34 -44.93 12.83 -29.49
C VAL A 34 -44.53 12.97 -30.96
N THR A 35 -43.35 12.50 -31.33
CA THR A 35 -42.83 12.57 -32.71
C THR A 35 -43.31 11.41 -33.62
N GLY A 36 -44.14 10.51 -33.10
CA GLY A 36 -44.74 9.42 -33.88
C GLY A 36 -43.75 8.37 -34.38
N ARG A 37 -42.77 7.96 -33.54
CA ARG A 37 -41.73 7.00 -33.89
C ARG A 37 -41.97 5.63 -33.22
N PRO A 38 -42.84 4.77 -33.69
CA PRO A 38 -43.30 3.57 -32.97
C PRO A 38 -42.16 2.56 -32.69
N ILE A 39 -41.20 2.41 -33.61
CA ILE A 39 -40.07 1.51 -33.42
C ILE A 39 -39.22 1.98 -32.21
N LEU A 40 -38.92 3.28 -32.10
CA LEU A 40 -38.16 3.85 -31.03
C LEU A 40 -38.90 3.85 -29.69
N VAL A 41 -40.25 3.95 -29.73
CA VAL A 41 -41.10 3.76 -28.54
C VAL A 41 -40.91 2.34 -28.00
N CYS A 42 -40.98 1.31 -28.85
CA CYS A 42 -40.77 -0.08 -28.44
C CYS A 42 -39.34 -0.29 -27.83
N VAL A 43 -38.32 0.23 -28.48
CA VAL A 43 -36.94 0.12 -28.00
C VAL A 43 -36.79 0.75 -26.62
N ASN A 44 -37.27 1.98 -26.41
CA ASN A 44 -37.17 2.67 -25.13
C ASN A 44 -37.99 2.00 -24.02
N THR A 45 -39.15 1.42 -24.35
CA THR A 45 -39.92 0.65 -23.38
C THR A 45 -39.17 -0.58 -22.88
N LEU A 46 -38.46 -1.26 -23.78
CA LEU A 46 -37.60 -2.38 -23.41
C LEU A 46 -36.42 -1.92 -22.52
N SER A 47 -35.77 -0.83 -22.89
CA SER A 47 -34.65 -0.24 -22.11
C SER A 47 -35.09 0.12 -20.69
N ILE A 48 -36.22 0.80 -20.53
CA ILE A 48 -36.81 1.14 -19.22
C ILE A 48 -37.02 -0.13 -18.39
N THR A 49 -37.59 -1.18 -18.99
CA THR A 49 -37.87 -2.44 -18.31
C THR A 49 -36.57 -3.08 -17.79
N VAL A 50 -35.55 -3.14 -18.62
CA VAL A 50 -34.19 -3.68 -18.23
C VAL A 50 -33.63 -2.89 -17.09
N TYR A 51 -33.58 -1.57 -17.16
CA TYR A 51 -32.99 -0.74 -16.13
C TYR A 51 -33.79 -0.78 -14.81
N LEU A 52 -35.10 -0.76 -14.84
CA LEU A 52 -35.93 -0.92 -13.63
C LEU A 52 -35.71 -2.28 -12.97
N PHE A 53 -35.63 -3.35 -13.78
CA PHE A 53 -35.32 -4.68 -13.25
C PHE A 53 -34.01 -4.69 -12.47
N PHE A 54 -32.92 -4.13 -13.01
CA PHE A 54 -31.64 -4.07 -12.32
C PHE A 54 -31.59 -3.03 -11.20
N ALA A 55 -32.36 -1.93 -11.29
CA ALA A 55 -32.53 -0.98 -10.20
C ALA A 55 -33.13 -1.62 -8.95
N VAL A 56 -33.95 -2.67 -9.09
CA VAL A 56 -34.52 -3.40 -7.94
C VAL A 56 -33.62 -4.58 -7.51
N LYS A 57 -33.00 -5.29 -8.45
CA LYS A 57 -32.38 -6.59 -8.20
C LYS A 57 -30.88 -6.53 -7.78
N SER A 58 -30.18 -5.41 -7.96
CA SER A 58 -28.73 -5.29 -7.77
C SER A 58 -28.28 -5.29 -6.30
N HIS A 59 -28.63 -6.32 -5.53
CA HIS A 59 -28.23 -6.48 -4.12
C HIS A 59 -26.96 -7.33 -3.91
N LYS A 60 -26.52 -8.05 -4.94
CA LYS A 60 -25.33 -8.90 -4.93
C LYS A 60 -24.40 -8.49 -6.06
N LEU A 61 -23.10 -8.71 -5.88
CA LEU A 61 -22.07 -8.37 -6.88
C LEU A 61 -22.33 -9.03 -8.24
N GLU A 62 -22.83 -10.26 -8.24
CA GLU A 62 -23.18 -10.99 -9.46
C GLU A 62 -24.34 -10.32 -10.23
N ASP A 63 -25.37 -9.86 -9.53
CA ASP A 63 -26.50 -9.15 -10.15
C ASP A 63 -26.04 -7.77 -10.68
N VAL A 64 -25.17 -7.08 -9.97
CA VAL A 64 -24.54 -5.85 -10.44
C VAL A 64 -23.74 -6.09 -11.72
N ALA A 65 -22.90 -7.13 -11.76
CA ALA A 65 -22.12 -7.48 -12.96
C ALA A 65 -23.02 -7.80 -14.16
N ARG A 66 -24.11 -8.56 -13.95
CA ARG A 66 -25.13 -8.83 -14.99
C ARG A 66 -25.81 -7.55 -15.46
N GLY A 67 -26.11 -6.64 -14.54
CA GLY A 67 -26.69 -5.33 -14.86
C GLY A 67 -25.75 -4.48 -15.71
N PHE A 68 -24.46 -4.45 -15.39
CA PHE A 68 -23.46 -3.77 -16.22
C PHE A 68 -23.32 -4.39 -17.61
N LEU A 69 -23.38 -5.73 -17.73
CA LEU A 69 -23.39 -6.39 -19.04
C LEU A 69 -24.63 -6.01 -19.85
N ALA A 70 -25.82 -6.05 -19.21
CA ALA A 70 -27.06 -5.66 -19.86
C ALA A 70 -27.02 -4.20 -20.33
N THR A 71 -26.49 -3.27 -19.51
CA THR A 71 -26.29 -1.87 -19.90
C THR A 71 -25.39 -1.73 -21.12
N ARG A 72 -24.29 -2.48 -21.20
CA ARG A 72 -23.38 -2.43 -22.35
C ARG A 72 -24.08 -2.83 -23.65
N ILE A 73 -24.84 -3.93 -23.58
CA ILE A 73 -25.57 -4.43 -24.74
C ILE A 73 -26.68 -3.47 -25.11
N GLU A 74 -27.42 -2.97 -24.13
CA GLU A 74 -28.56 -2.07 -24.32
C GLU A 74 -28.10 -0.74 -24.93
N VAL A 75 -27.10 -0.06 -24.33
CA VAL A 75 -26.55 1.22 -24.85
C VAL A 75 -26.07 1.08 -26.29
N PHE A 76 -25.38 -0.02 -26.59
CA PHE A 76 -24.94 -0.31 -27.96
C PHE A 76 -26.12 -0.43 -28.94
N ILE A 77 -27.09 -1.28 -28.61
CA ILE A 77 -28.26 -1.54 -29.46
C ILE A 77 -29.12 -0.29 -29.60
N HIS A 78 -29.40 0.38 -28.48
CA HIS A 78 -30.23 1.59 -28.47
C HIS A 78 -29.62 2.71 -29.29
N ALA A 79 -28.35 3.06 -29.04
CA ALA A 79 -27.68 4.11 -29.79
C ALA A 79 -27.55 3.78 -31.28
N PHE A 80 -27.28 2.52 -31.62
CA PHE A 80 -27.23 2.07 -33.03
C PHE A 80 -28.56 2.20 -33.72
N ILE A 81 -29.64 1.69 -33.13
CA ILE A 81 -30.99 1.76 -33.74
C ILE A 81 -31.46 3.21 -33.85
N CYS A 82 -31.28 4.02 -32.80
CA CYS A 82 -31.68 5.42 -32.85
C CYS A 82 -30.93 6.20 -33.94
N ALA A 83 -29.61 6.04 -34.02
CA ALA A 83 -28.81 6.70 -35.06
C ALA A 83 -29.16 6.22 -36.47
N TYR A 84 -29.44 4.93 -36.66
CA TYR A 84 -29.81 4.38 -37.95
C TYR A 84 -31.20 4.84 -38.43
N VAL A 85 -32.19 4.91 -37.50
CA VAL A 85 -33.56 5.28 -37.82
C VAL A 85 -33.78 6.78 -37.98
N LEU A 86 -33.11 7.59 -37.12
CA LEU A 86 -33.28 9.05 -37.12
C LEU A 86 -32.25 9.76 -38.01
N GLY A 87 -31.07 9.20 -38.17
CA GLY A 87 -29.98 9.79 -38.90
C GLY A 87 -28.84 10.35 -38.03
N TRP A 88 -27.77 10.72 -38.67
CA TRP A 88 -26.52 11.20 -38.03
C TRP A 88 -26.72 12.49 -37.23
N ASP A 89 -27.54 13.41 -37.72
CA ASP A 89 -27.73 14.75 -37.16
C ASP A 89 -28.45 14.75 -35.79
N TYR A 90 -29.01 13.62 -35.38
CA TYR A 90 -29.64 13.46 -34.05
C TYR A 90 -28.63 13.12 -32.93
N GLY A 91 -27.37 12.82 -33.23
CA GLY A 91 -26.29 12.71 -32.27
C GLY A 91 -26.23 11.41 -31.42
N PHE A 92 -27.06 10.40 -31.67
CA PHE A 92 -27.06 9.14 -30.89
C PHE A 92 -25.73 8.37 -31.02
N GLN A 93 -25.03 8.49 -32.13
CA GLN A 93 -23.70 7.87 -32.35
C GLN A 93 -22.63 8.38 -31.36
N ILE A 94 -22.80 9.58 -30.79
CA ILE A 94 -21.89 10.15 -29.79
C ILE A 94 -21.85 9.28 -28.53
N ILE A 95 -22.98 8.66 -28.19
CA ILE A 95 -23.11 7.76 -27.04
C ILE A 95 -22.18 6.55 -27.20
N LEU A 96 -22.03 6.02 -28.43
CA LEU A 96 -21.11 4.91 -28.70
C LEU A 96 -19.68 5.26 -28.37
N LEU A 97 -19.22 6.48 -28.71
CA LEU A 97 -17.87 6.93 -28.40
C LEU A 97 -17.71 7.25 -26.91
N ALA A 98 -18.70 7.91 -26.29
CA ALA A 98 -18.68 8.25 -24.88
C ALA A 98 -18.62 7.01 -23.97
N PHE A 99 -19.17 5.89 -24.43
CA PHE A 99 -19.20 4.64 -23.65
C PHE A 99 -17.88 3.83 -23.71
N MET A 100 -17.02 4.06 -24.72
CA MET A 100 -15.77 3.30 -24.88
C MET A 100 -14.81 3.36 -23.67
N PRO A 101 -14.51 4.53 -23.07
CA PRO A 101 -13.64 4.59 -21.90
C PRO A 101 -14.19 3.80 -20.72
N ILE A 102 -15.52 3.81 -20.52
CA ILE A 102 -16.19 3.07 -19.44
C ILE A 102 -15.97 1.58 -19.61
N VAL A 103 -16.12 1.09 -20.84
CA VAL A 103 -15.88 -0.31 -21.17
C VAL A 103 -14.41 -0.66 -20.95
N PHE A 104 -13.49 0.22 -21.38
CA PHE A 104 -12.04 0.00 -21.26
C PHE A 104 -11.59 -0.17 -19.82
N PHE A 105 -12.03 0.72 -18.93
CA PHE A 105 -11.61 0.73 -17.53
C PHE A 105 -12.44 -0.19 -16.61
N SER A 106 -13.44 -0.88 -17.15
CA SER A 106 -14.26 -1.76 -16.35
C SER A 106 -13.51 -3.00 -15.90
N THR A 107 -13.51 -3.24 -14.59
CA THR A 107 -12.88 -4.41 -13.94
C THR A 107 -13.83 -5.61 -13.81
N PHE A 108 -15.11 -5.46 -14.15
CA PHE A 108 -16.13 -6.54 -14.07
C PHE A 108 -15.94 -7.64 -15.11
N PHE A 109 -15.22 -7.38 -16.18
CA PHE A 109 -15.06 -8.30 -17.29
C PHE A 109 -13.60 -8.45 -17.70
N SER A 110 -13.31 -9.56 -18.43
CA SER A 110 -11.95 -9.80 -18.92
C SER A 110 -11.51 -8.71 -19.90
N LYS A 111 -10.20 -8.47 -19.97
CA LYS A 111 -9.60 -7.53 -20.92
C LYS A 111 -10.01 -7.85 -22.37
N THR A 112 -10.09 -9.13 -22.73
CA THR A 112 -10.53 -9.58 -24.06
C THR A 112 -11.97 -9.18 -24.34
N THR A 113 -12.89 -9.38 -23.38
CA THR A 113 -14.28 -8.97 -23.50
C THR A 113 -14.40 -7.46 -23.66
N ASN A 114 -13.67 -6.69 -22.86
CA ASN A 114 -13.66 -5.24 -22.95
C ASN A 114 -13.17 -4.76 -24.34
N ASN A 115 -12.06 -5.30 -24.81
CA ASN A 115 -11.51 -4.95 -26.13
C ASN A 115 -12.49 -5.28 -27.27
N LEU A 116 -13.22 -6.40 -27.19
CA LEU A 116 -14.23 -6.77 -28.17
C LEU A 116 -15.35 -5.73 -28.20
N PHE A 117 -15.87 -5.32 -27.05
CA PHE A 117 -16.93 -4.28 -26.98
C PHE A 117 -16.44 -2.94 -27.54
N ILE A 118 -15.22 -2.52 -27.22
CA ILE A 118 -14.63 -1.28 -27.77
C ILE A 118 -14.55 -1.35 -29.29
N PHE A 119 -14.06 -2.46 -29.83
CA PHE A 119 -14.00 -2.68 -31.29
C PHE A 119 -15.39 -2.62 -31.92
N MET A 120 -16.40 -3.28 -31.31
CA MET A 120 -17.79 -3.24 -31.79
C MET A 120 -18.37 -1.82 -31.80
N HIS A 121 -18.13 -1.02 -30.75
CA HIS A 121 -18.59 0.37 -30.67
C HIS A 121 -17.91 1.23 -31.78
N GLY A 122 -16.60 1.07 -31.96
CA GLY A 122 -15.88 1.76 -33.03
C GLY A 122 -16.35 1.38 -34.44
N ALA A 123 -16.53 0.08 -34.68
CA ALA A 123 -17.03 -0.42 -35.96
C ALA A 123 -18.48 0.06 -36.25
N ALA A 124 -19.36 0.05 -35.23
CA ALA A 124 -20.72 0.56 -35.35
C ALA A 124 -20.73 2.08 -35.62
N TYR A 125 -19.89 2.85 -34.94
CA TYR A 125 -19.76 4.29 -35.18
C TYR A 125 -19.34 4.57 -36.65
N MET A 126 -18.31 3.86 -37.13
CA MET A 126 -17.85 3.99 -38.52
C MET A 126 -18.93 3.55 -39.52
N PHE A 127 -19.63 2.45 -39.27
CA PHE A 127 -20.71 1.99 -40.11
C PHE A 127 -21.82 3.05 -40.20
N LEU A 128 -22.27 3.60 -39.07
CA LEU A 128 -23.30 4.65 -39.04
C LEU A 128 -22.86 5.92 -39.75
N TYR A 129 -21.58 6.29 -39.65
CA TYR A 129 -21.05 7.44 -40.39
C TYR A 129 -21.29 7.35 -41.91
N PHE A 130 -21.15 6.15 -42.49
CA PHE A 130 -21.35 5.95 -43.92
C PHE A 130 -22.81 5.67 -44.32
N THR A 131 -23.64 5.18 -43.40
CA THR A 131 -25.01 4.68 -43.73
C THR A 131 -26.14 5.51 -43.20
N ALA A 132 -25.94 6.23 -42.09
CA ALA A 132 -26.97 7.02 -41.42
C ALA A 132 -27.00 8.50 -41.82
N GLN A 133 -26.42 8.85 -42.98
CA GLN A 133 -26.40 10.20 -43.54
C GLN A 133 -27.78 10.54 -44.16
N THR A 134 -28.78 10.77 -43.33
CA THR A 134 -30.11 11.16 -43.76
C THR A 134 -30.38 12.63 -43.39
N THR A 135 -31.03 13.37 -44.24
CA THR A 135 -31.50 14.74 -43.90
C THR A 135 -32.64 14.64 -42.90
N PRO A 136 -32.57 15.35 -41.78
CA PRO A 136 -33.62 15.31 -40.77
C PRO A 136 -34.93 15.90 -41.34
N ILE A 137 -36.09 15.30 -40.96
CA ILE A 137 -37.39 15.79 -41.36
C ILE A 137 -37.70 17.16 -40.72
N ASN A 138 -37.15 17.37 -39.53
CA ASN A 138 -37.24 18.63 -38.78
C ASN A 138 -35.89 18.97 -38.21
N GLN A 139 -35.24 20.02 -38.72
CA GLN A 139 -33.90 20.43 -38.29
C GLN A 139 -33.89 20.89 -36.81
N ILE A 140 -34.89 21.61 -36.35
CA ILE A 140 -34.98 22.10 -34.99
C ILE A 140 -35.08 20.91 -33.99
N GLU A 141 -35.82 19.87 -34.36
CA GLU A 141 -35.91 18.65 -33.59
C GLU A 141 -34.56 17.93 -33.52
N ALA A 142 -33.89 17.79 -34.66
CA ALA A 142 -32.59 17.15 -34.72
C ALA A 142 -31.53 17.88 -33.88
N ASP A 143 -31.43 19.20 -34.04
CA ASP A 143 -30.50 20.03 -33.24
C ASP A 143 -30.75 19.94 -31.73
N THR A 144 -32.06 19.94 -31.36
CA THR A 144 -32.45 19.83 -29.95
C THR A 144 -32.03 18.47 -29.35
N ILE A 145 -32.31 17.37 -30.07
CA ILE A 145 -31.95 16.03 -29.64
C ILE A 145 -30.43 15.85 -29.62
N TYR A 146 -29.72 16.40 -30.61
CA TYR A 146 -28.26 16.39 -30.65
C TYR A 146 -27.65 17.05 -29.41
N VAL A 147 -28.13 18.23 -29.02
CA VAL A 147 -27.65 18.95 -27.82
C VAL A 147 -27.95 18.14 -26.56
N ILE A 148 -29.13 17.49 -26.47
CA ILE A 148 -29.47 16.64 -25.35
C ILE A 148 -28.51 15.45 -25.29
N ASN A 149 -28.29 14.74 -26.38
CA ASN A 149 -27.41 13.56 -26.44
C ASN A 149 -25.96 13.93 -26.11
N PHE A 150 -25.47 15.05 -26.65
CA PHE A 150 -24.14 15.56 -26.35
C PHE A 150 -24.00 15.90 -24.85
N SER A 151 -24.99 16.60 -24.29
CA SER A 151 -24.99 16.99 -22.89
C SER A 151 -25.02 15.78 -21.94
N VAL A 152 -25.85 14.78 -22.26
CA VAL A 152 -25.93 13.52 -21.50
C VAL A 152 -24.62 12.76 -21.58
N ALA A 153 -24.04 12.62 -22.78
CA ALA A 153 -22.75 11.95 -22.97
C ALA A 153 -21.62 12.68 -22.25
N ALA A 154 -21.57 14.01 -22.33
CA ALA A 154 -20.56 14.83 -21.64
C ALA A 154 -20.68 14.72 -20.12
N LEU A 155 -21.88 14.84 -19.57
CA LEU A 155 -22.12 14.67 -18.12
C LEU A 155 -21.71 13.28 -17.64
N PHE A 156 -22.07 12.25 -18.41
CA PHE A 156 -21.72 10.89 -18.09
C PHE A 156 -20.19 10.68 -18.09
N MET A 157 -19.48 11.22 -19.07
CA MET A 157 -18.01 11.18 -19.14
C MET A 157 -17.35 11.91 -17.98
N ILE A 158 -17.89 13.06 -17.57
CA ILE A 158 -17.35 13.81 -16.42
C ILE A 158 -17.50 13.01 -15.14
N VAL A 159 -18.72 12.49 -14.86
CA VAL A 159 -18.99 11.74 -13.61
C VAL A 159 -18.12 10.49 -13.53
N LEU A 160 -18.03 9.73 -14.61
CA LEU A 160 -17.21 8.51 -14.67
C LEU A 160 -15.72 8.79 -14.63
N GLY A 161 -15.28 9.87 -15.30
CA GLY A 161 -13.89 10.33 -15.23
C GLY A 161 -13.48 10.67 -13.79
N MET A 162 -14.36 11.33 -13.05
CA MET A 162 -14.12 11.64 -11.63
C MET A 162 -14.01 10.38 -10.76
N ASP A 163 -14.90 9.40 -10.94
CA ASP A 163 -14.86 8.14 -10.17
C ASP A 163 -13.65 7.28 -10.57
N PHE A 164 -13.29 7.25 -11.86
CA PHE A 164 -12.07 6.62 -12.33
C PHE A 164 -10.83 7.26 -11.72
N MET A 165 -10.73 8.59 -11.72
CA MET A 165 -9.60 9.32 -11.13
C MET A 165 -9.45 9.04 -9.64
N LYS A 166 -10.56 8.94 -8.90
CA LYS A 166 -10.54 8.57 -7.47
C LYS A 166 -10.03 7.14 -7.27
N ALA A 167 -10.54 6.18 -8.03
CA ALA A 167 -10.12 4.78 -7.94
C ALA A 167 -8.64 4.60 -8.33
N PHE A 168 -8.21 5.27 -9.39
CA PHE A 168 -6.83 5.27 -9.86
C PHE A 168 -5.86 5.89 -8.83
N SER A 169 -6.23 7.05 -8.29
CA SER A 169 -5.45 7.71 -7.23
C SER A 169 -5.33 6.83 -5.97
N ALA A 170 -6.41 6.17 -5.56
CA ALA A 170 -6.41 5.26 -4.42
C ALA A 170 -5.49 4.03 -4.67
N ALA A 171 -5.52 3.45 -5.86
CA ALA A 171 -4.67 2.33 -6.25
C ALA A 171 -3.18 2.71 -6.26
N ILE A 172 -2.83 3.87 -6.83
CA ILE A 172 -1.45 4.38 -6.81
C ILE A 172 -0.98 4.65 -5.38
N HIS A 173 -1.84 5.25 -4.55
CA HIS A 173 -1.49 5.54 -3.17
C HIS A 173 -1.20 4.26 -2.38
N GLN A 174 -1.99 3.21 -2.57
CA GLN A 174 -1.79 1.92 -1.93
C GLN A 174 -0.49 1.24 -2.40
N ASP A 175 -0.19 1.24 -3.70
CA ASP A 175 1.07 0.72 -4.26
C ASP A 175 2.30 1.50 -3.71
N MET A 176 2.18 2.83 -3.58
CA MET A 176 3.23 3.65 -2.97
C MET A 176 3.47 3.33 -1.50
N LEU A 177 2.41 3.12 -0.72
CA LEU A 177 2.53 2.74 0.70
C LEU A 177 3.22 1.37 0.85
N GLU A 178 2.84 0.39 0.06
CA GLU A 178 3.46 -0.95 0.06
C GLU A 178 4.94 -0.87 -0.31
N LYS A 179 5.28 -0.13 -1.36
CA LYS A 179 6.69 0.09 -1.74
C LYS A 179 7.48 0.84 -0.67
N GLN A 180 6.87 1.83 -0.02
CA GLN A 180 7.50 2.56 1.06
C GLN A 180 7.78 1.66 2.28
N GLU A 181 6.87 0.74 2.60
CA GLU A 181 7.06 -0.23 3.68
C GLU A 181 8.21 -1.19 3.37
N ILE A 182 8.25 -1.75 2.16
CA ILE A 182 9.36 -2.60 1.70
C ILE A 182 10.70 -1.84 1.74
N LEU A 183 10.76 -0.62 1.20
CA LEU A 183 11.96 0.20 1.25
C LEU A 183 12.39 0.51 2.68
N ASN A 184 11.44 0.78 3.57
CA ASN A 184 11.72 1.04 4.98
C ASN A 184 12.23 -0.21 5.70
N GLU A 185 11.74 -1.41 5.37
CA GLU A 185 12.29 -2.67 5.88
C GLU A 185 13.72 -2.90 5.38
N LEU A 186 13.95 -2.77 4.07
CA LEU A 186 15.28 -2.92 3.47
C LEU A 186 16.29 -1.91 4.03
N ALA A 187 15.87 -0.67 4.28
CA ALA A 187 16.73 0.38 4.83
C ALA A 187 17.04 0.21 6.31
N ASN A 188 16.22 -0.54 7.07
CA ASN A 188 16.32 -0.60 8.53
C ASN A 188 16.62 -1.99 9.10
N LYS A 189 16.62 -3.04 8.29
CA LYS A 189 17.01 -4.39 8.71
C LYS A 189 18.35 -4.79 8.12
N ASP A 190 19.07 -5.64 8.82
CA ASP A 190 20.24 -6.33 8.30
C ASP A 190 19.80 -7.59 7.57
N PRO A 191 20.16 -7.79 6.29
CA PRO A 191 19.65 -8.91 5.49
C PRO A 191 20.17 -10.29 5.94
N LEU A 192 21.29 -10.35 6.67
CA LEU A 192 21.85 -11.60 7.16
C LEU A 192 21.21 -12.06 8.46
N THR A 193 21.04 -11.15 9.40
CA THR A 193 20.61 -11.45 10.78
C THR A 193 19.16 -11.13 11.04
N GLU A 194 18.48 -10.42 10.13
CA GLU A 194 17.12 -9.88 10.24
C GLU A 194 16.91 -8.89 11.41
N LEU A 195 17.96 -8.62 12.16
CA LEU A 195 17.94 -7.59 13.19
C LEU A 195 17.83 -6.19 12.58
N LEU A 196 17.43 -5.23 13.39
CA LEU A 196 17.58 -3.83 13.04
C LEU A 196 19.05 -3.50 12.78
N ASN A 197 19.30 -2.66 11.79
CA ASN A 197 20.65 -2.21 11.47
C ASN A 197 20.99 -0.88 12.17
N ARG A 198 22.21 -0.41 11.99
CA ARG A 198 22.70 0.86 12.55
C ARG A 198 21.85 2.07 12.12
N ASN A 199 21.34 2.07 10.89
CA ASN A 199 20.48 3.16 10.41
C ASN A 199 19.15 3.20 11.18
N ALA A 200 18.55 2.04 11.45
CA ALA A 200 17.34 1.93 12.25
C ALA A 200 17.53 2.47 13.69
N PHE A 201 18.69 2.29 14.28
CA PHE A 201 18.98 2.87 15.59
C PHE A 201 18.84 4.39 15.55
N PHE A 202 19.54 5.07 14.63
CA PHE A 202 19.51 6.53 14.57
C PHE A 202 18.15 7.07 14.13
N SER A 203 17.47 6.43 13.19
CA SER A 203 16.22 6.92 12.64
C SER A 203 15.02 6.67 13.55
N LYS A 204 14.99 5.57 14.29
CA LYS A 204 13.79 5.13 15.04
C LYS A 204 13.94 5.19 16.56
N VAL A 205 15.15 5.04 17.09
CA VAL A 205 15.37 4.88 18.54
C VAL A 205 16.12 6.05 19.14
N ALA A 206 17.28 6.42 18.61
CA ALA A 206 18.15 7.45 19.18
C ALA A 206 17.45 8.79 19.39
N SER A 207 16.59 9.21 18.46
CA SER A 207 15.84 10.46 18.55
C SER A 207 14.77 10.47 19.65
N ARG A 208 14.33 9.30 20.10
CA ARG A 208 13.29 9.14 21.15
C ARG A 208 13.88 8.96 22.54
N LEU A 209 15.09 8.43 22.67
CA LEU A 209 15.71 8.13 23.97
C LEU A 209 15.78 9.34 24.91
N PRO A 210 16.14 10.56 24.48
CA PRO A 210 16.20 11.72 25.36
C PRO A 210 14.87 12.05 26.06
N PHE A 211 13.75 11.77 25.41
CA PHE A 211 12.39 12.09 25.91
C PHE A 211 11.77 11.04 26.82
N LEU A 212 12.46 9.93 27.05
CA LEU A 212 11.92 8.84 27.88
C LEU A 212 12.03 9.11 29.38
N GLU A 213 12.85 10.07 29.81
CA GLU A 213 13.10 10.45 31.21
C GLU A 213 13.33 9.24 32.16
N GLN A 214 13.99 8.20 31.69
CA GLN A 214 14.20 6.94 32.41
C GLN A 214 15.66 6.46 32.29
N ASN A 215 16.01 5.44 33.06
CA ASN A 215 17.29 4.77 32.88
C ASN A 215 17.32 4.01 31.56
N VAL A 216 18.38 4.23 30.78
CA VAL A 216 18.64 3.51 29.54
C VAL A 216 20.06 2.94 29.60
N SER A 217 20.20 1.69 29.20
CA SER A 217 21.51 1.07 29.03
C SER A 217 21.81 0.92 27.54
N ILE A 218 22.91 1.46 27.10
CA ILE A 218 23.49 1.22 25.79
C ILE A 218 24.63 0.21 25.94
N VAL A 219 24.57 -0.85 25.15
CA VAL A 219 25.55 -1.93 25.19
C VAL A 219 26.11 -2.12 23.79
N LEU A 220 27.41 -2.00 23.67
CA LEU A 220 28.11 -2.43 22.47
C LEU A 220 28.74 -3.80 22.74
N CYS A 221 28.54 -4.75 21.85
CA CYS A 221 29.09 -6.09 22.01
C CYS A 221 29.63 -6.64 20.69
N ASP A 222 30.59 -7.54 20.80
CA ASP A 222 31.37 -8.03 19.68
C ASP A 222 31.76 -9.51 19.88
N ILE A 223 31.69 -10.30 18.81
CA ILE A 223 32.02 -11.72 18.82
C ILE A 223 33.55 -11.89 18.98
N ASP A 224 33.95 -12.62 19.99
CA ASP A 224 35.38 -12.81 20.28
C ASP A 224 36.05 -13.69 19.21
N ASN A 225 37.18 -13.17 18.65
CA ASN A 225 38.02 -13.83 17.63
C ASN A 225 37.25 -14.16 16.31
N PHE A 226 36.23 -13.39 15.92
CA PHE A 226 35.42 -13.68 14.76
C PHE A 226 36.23 -13.74 13.46
N LYS A 227 37.24 -12.88 13.29
CA LYS A 227 38.13 -12.95 12.15
C LYS A 227 38.80 -14.31 12.05
N SER A 228 39.32 -14.86 13.16
CA SER A 228 39.94 -16.20 13.17
C SER A 228 38.96 -17.29 12.81
N ILE A 229 37.69 -17.15 13.18
CA ILE A 229 36.64 -18.09 12.79
C ILE A 229 36.45 -18.07 11.28
N ASN A 230 36.35 -16.88 10.66
CA ASN A 230 36.26 -16.74 9.22
C ASN A 230 37.47 -17.30 8.48
N ASP A 231 38.65 -16.96 8.96
CA ASP A 231 39.92 -17.39 8.34
C ASP A 231 40.09 -18.91 8.41
N THR A 232 39.55 -19.57 9.43
CA THR A 232 39.70 -21.02 9.65
C THR A 232 38.60 -21.85 9.05
N TYR A 233 37.32 -21.36 9.10
CA TYR A 233 36.15 -22.14 8.75
C TYR A 233 35.36 -21.57 7.58
N GLY A 234 35.82 -20.45 7.01
CA GLY A 234 35.23 -19.76 5.89
C GLY A 234 34.08 -18.82 6.29
N HIS A 235 33.78 -17.88 5.39
CA HIS A 235 32.74 -16.86 5.60
C HIS A 235 31.33 -17.43 5.77
N GLY A 236 31.01 -18.56 5.10
CA GLY A 236 29.71 -19.21 5.24
C GLY A 236 29.41 -19.65 6.67
N PHE A 237 30.41 -20.24 7.36
CA PHE A 237 30.26 -20.58 8.76
C PHE A 237 30.20 -19.34 9.65
N GLY A 238 30.98 -18.31 9.36
CA GLY A 238 30.88 -17.01 10.04
C GLY A 238 29.47 -16.41 9.96
N ASP A 239 28.81 -16.51 8.80
CA ASP A 239 27.44 -16.04 8.61
C ASP A 239 26.44 -16.84 9.49
N GLU A 240 26.62 -18.15 9.62
CA GLU A 240 25.81 -18.97 10.55
C GLU A 240 26.03 -18.59 12.01
N VAL A 241 27.28 -18.29 12.39
CA VAL A 241 27.61 -17.78 13.73
C VAL A 241 26.90 -16.46 13.99
N LEU A 242 26.93 -15.51 13.03
CA LEU A 242 26.24 -14.23 13.13
C LEU A 242 24.74 -14.40 13.30
N LYS A 243 24.08 -15.24 12.50
CA LYS A 243 22.65 -15.56 12.62
C LYS A 243 22.32 -16.14 13.99
N ARG A 244 23.12 -17.08 14.46
CA ARG A 244 22.90 -17.73 15.76
C ARG A 244 23.10 -16.77 16.93
N MET A 245 24.10 -15.90 16.88
CA MET A 245 24.33 -14.83 17.86
C MET A 245 23.15 -13.86 17.90
N ALA A 246 22.71 -13.39 16.73
CA ALA A 246 21.54 -12.52 16.60
C ALA A 246 20.29 -13.13 17.25
N TYR A 247 20.02 -14.40 16.99
CA TYR A 247 18.92 -15.12 17.62
C TYR A 247 19.07 -15.17 19.16
N ILE A 248 20.24 -15.53 19.69
CA ILE A 248 20.46 -15.63 21.14
C ILE A 248 20.31 -14.28 21.82
N LEU A 249 20.82 -13.19 21.20
CA LEU A 249 20.68 -11.85 21.71
C LEU A 249 19.22 -11.42 21.75
N ASN A 250 18.50 -11.59 20.65
CA ASN A 250 17.09 -11.17 20.55
C ASN A 250 16.16 -11.95 21.48
N ASP A 251 16.33 -13.27 21.56
CA ASP A 251 15.55 -14.15 22.43
C ASP A 251 15.85 -13.94 23.94
N GLY A 252 17.04 -13.43 24.25
CA GLY A 252 17.46 -13.09 25.62
C GLY A 252 16.89 -11.78 26.15
N LEU A 253 16.19 -10.98 25.34
CA LEU A 253 15.71 -9.63 25.64
C LEU A 253 14.19 -9.56 25.74
N ARG A 254 13.68 -8.43 26.24
CA ARG A 254 12.23 -8.16 26.34
C ARG A 254 11.73 -7.48 25.07
N ILE A 255 10.43 -7.53 24.81
CA ILE A 255 9.79 -6.87 23.65
C ILE A 255 10.12 -5.36 23.57
N LYS A 256 10.33 -4.69 24.69
CA LYS A 256 10.64 -3.26 24.76
C LYS A 256 12.15 -2.92 24.60
N ASP A 257 12.99 -3.92 24.62
CA ASP A 257 14.42 -3.76 24.41
C ASP A 257 14.73 -3.91 22.91
N TYR A 258 15.87 -3.37 22.47
CA TYR A 258 16.24 -3.40 21.06
C TYR A 258 17.60 -4.05 20.89
N VAL A 259 17.76 -4.78 19.79
CA VAL A 259 19.03 -5.32 19.33
C VAL A 259 19.25 -4.89 17.87
N PHE A 260 20.45 -4.45 17.58
CA PHE A 260 20.86 -3.98 16.25
C PHE A 260 22.14 -4.69 15.83
N ARG A 261 22.27 -5.01 14.55
CA ARG A 261 23.57 -5.29 13.99
C ARG A 261 24.27 -3.97 13.72
N TRP A 262 25.33 -3.69 14.47
CA TRP A 262 26.01 -2.40 14.46
C TRP A 262 27.09 -2.30 13.37
N GLY A 263 27.80 -3.40 13.14
CA GLY A 263 28.85 -3.56 12.14
C GLY A 263 29.01 -5.02 11.73
N GLY A 264 30.13 -5.40 11.18
CA GLY A 264 30.38 -6.77 10.70
C GLY A 264 30.05 -7.86 11.75
N GLU A 265 30.75 -7.84 12.88
CA GLU A 265 30.63 -8.77 14.01
C GLU A 265 30.16 -8.09 15.29
N GLU A 266 29.77 -6.80 15.19
CA GLU A 266 29.35 -5.97 16.31
C GLU A 266 27.83 -5.85 16.39
N PHE A 267 27.30 -5.85 17.60
CA PHE A 267 25.89 -5.64 17.91
C PHE A 267 25.75 -4.52 18.93
N LEU A 268 24.65 -3.77 18.82
CA LEU A 268 24.25 -2.76 19.79
C LEU A 268 22.93 -3.18 20.43
N ILE A 269 22.86 -3.12 21.77
CA ILE A 269 21.66 -3.43 22.54
C ILE A 269 21.23 -2.17 23.29
N VAL A 270 19.93 -1.91 23.31
CA VAL A 270 19.31 -0.85 24.10
C VAL A 270 18.33 -1.47 25.08
N LEU A 271 18.60 -1.32 26.38
CA LEU A 271 17.74 -1.78 27.46
C LEU A 271 17.07 -0.58 28.09
N THR A 272 15.73 -0.57 28.14
CA THR A 272 14.94 0.59 28.58
C THR A 272 14.31 0.37 29.95
N GLY A 273 14.31 1.42 30.81
CA GLY A 273 13.65 1.41 32.12
C GLY A 273 14.31 0.49 33.15
N ILE A 274 15.62 0.24 33.06
CA ILE A 274 16.35 -0.60 34.00
C ILE A 274 17.68 0.04 34.41
N ASN A 275 18.07 -0.23 35.67
CA ASN A 275 19.31 0.27 36.23
C ASN A 275 20.52 -0.58 35.82
N LEU A 276 21.73 -0.09 36.10
CA LEU A 276 22.98 -0.73 35.75
C LEU A 276 23.10 -2.17 36.26
N SER A 277 22.71 -2.42 37.50
CA SER A 277 22.81 -3.74 38.13
C SER A 277 21.95 -4.78 37.40
N ASN A 278 20.69 -4.45 37.11
CA ASN A 278 19.76 -5.33 36.39
C ASN A 278 20.20 -5.54 34.94
N SER A 279 20.70 -4.48 34.27
CA SER A 279 21.24 -4.58 32.91
C SER A 279 22.43 -5.55 32.87
N LYS A 280 23.35 -5.45 33.85
CA LYS A 280 24.50 -6.35 33.97
C LYS A 280 24.05 -7.81 34.17
N GLN A 281 23.02 -8.06 35.00
CA GLN A 281 22.48 -9.42 35.21
C GLN A 281 21.91 -10.01 33.92
N ILE A 282 21.17 -9.22 33.13
CA ILE A 282 20.63 -9.67 31.84
C ILE A 282 21.77 -10.05 30.90
N LEU A 283 22.78 -9.19 30.75
CA LEU A 283 23.91 -9.44 29.86
C LEU A 283 24.76 -10.64 30.30
N GLU A 284 24.97 -10.83 31.60
CA GLU A 284 25.66 -12.00 32.13
C GLU A 284 24.91 -13.30 31.85
N ARG A 285 23.58 -13.28 31.91
CA ARG A 285 22.75 -14.42 31.51
C ARG A 285 22.91 -14.72 30.02
N ILE A 286 22.88 -13.70 29.17
CA ILE A 286 23.07 -13.85 27.72
C ILE A 286 24.49 -14.35 27.42
N ARG A 287 25.51 -13.76 28.02
CA ARG A 287 26.92 -14.19 27.88
C ARG A 287 27.11 -15.66 28.23
N LYS A 288 26.58 -16.11 29.40
CA LYS A 288 26.63 -17.51 29.80
C LYS A 288 25.90 -18.43 28.82
N ARG A 289 24.76 -18.01 28.27
CA ARG A 289 24.03 -18.77 27.24
C ARG A 289 24.84 -18.89 25.95
N ILE A 290 25.48 -17.82 25.49
CA ILE A 290 26.38 -17.84 24.33
C ILE A 290 27.51 -18.83 24.56
N ASN A 291 28.22 -18.72 25.69
CA ASN A 291 29.35 -19.58 26.04
C ASN A 291 28.95 -21.06 26.19
N ALA A 292 27.70 -21.36 26.54
CA ALA A 292 27.17 -22.71 26.64
C ALA A 292 26.67 -23.26 25.27
N THR A 293 26.50 -22.40 24.28
CA THR A 293 26.01 -22.80 22.97
C THR A 293 27.12 -23.46 22.16
N GLU A 294 26.79 -24.60 21.57
CA GLU A 294 27.66 -25.32 20.65
C GLU A 294 27.42 -24.85 19.21
N PHE A 295 28.47 -24.46 18.53
CA PHE A 295 28.48 -24.13 17.12
C PHE A 295 29.12 -25.28 16.35
N LYS A 296 28.34 -25.94 15.49
CA LYS A 296 28.79 -27.12 14.74
C LYS A 296 29.24 -26.70 13.34
N CYS A 297 30.48 -27.05 13.00
CA CYS A 297 31.01 -26.91 11.65
C CYS A 297 31.56 -28.27 11.22
N GLU A 298 30.89 -28.93 10.28
CA GLU A 298 31.19 -30.32 9.91
C GLU A 298 31.24 -31.21 11.17
N ASP A 299 32.34 -31.93 11.38
CA ASP A 299 32.55 -32.81 12.56
C ASP A 299 33.11 -32.08 13.80
N LYS A 300 33.26 -30.77 13.73
CA LYS A 300 33.86 -29.96 14.83
C LYS A 300 32.79 -29.20 15.59
N VAL A 301 32.92 -29.18 16.91
CA VAL A 301 32.13 -28.38 17.81
C VAL A 301 32.98 -27.23 18.36
N LEU A 302 32.56 -26.01 18.12
CA LEU A 302 33.23 -24.82 18.61
C LEU A 302 32.47 -24.14 19.74
N LYS A 303 33.23 -23.59 20.70
CA LYS A 303 32.70 -22.67 21.69
C LYS A 303 33.09 -21.25 21.30
N ILE A 304 32.14 -20.40 21.06
CA ILE A 304 32.34 -19.01 20.66
C ILE A 304 31.81 -18.13 21.79
N THR A 305 32.54 -17.07 22.08
CA THR A 305 32.18 -16.13 23.14
C THR A 305 31.94 -14.73 22.61
N MET A 306 31.41 -13.86 23.45
CA MET A 306 31.13 -12.47 23.13
C MET A 306 31.51 -11.59 24.33
N THR A 307 32.08 -10.43 24.02
CA THR A 307 32.39 -9.40 25.01
C THR A 307 31.43 -8.25 24.93
N PHE A 308 31.06 -7.68 26.10
CA PHE A 308 30.06 -6.64 26.22
C PHE A 308 30.58 -5.42 26.94
N GLY A 309 30.41 -4.23 26.35
CA GLY A 309 30.62 -2.93 26.97
C GLY A 309 29.30 -2.27 27.28
N LEU A 310 28.97 -2.10 28.56
CA LEU A 310 27.68 -1.59 29.05
C LEU A 310 27.87 -0.19 29.63
N VAL A 311 27.03 0.74 29.23
CA VAL A 311 26.89 2.05 29.84
C VAL A 311 25.43 2.28 30.20
N ASN A 312 25.18 2.67 31.46
CA ASN A 312 23.87 3.07 31.93
C ASN A 312 23.83 4.59 32.12
N ALA A 313 22.84 5.22 31.60
CA ALA A 313 22.59 6.66 31.72
C ALA A 313 21.12 6.93 32.05
N LYS A 314 20.84 7.98 32.80
CA LYS A 314 19.49 8.53 32.90
C LYS A 314 19.28 9.46 31.71
N THR A 315 18.28 9.16 30.88
CA THR A 315 17.97 9.99 29.73
C THR A 315 17.22 11.25 30.17
N ASP A 316 17.65 12.38 29.62
CA ASP A 316 16.98 13.66 29.62
C ASP A 316 17.29 14.36 28.29
N GLU A 317 16.72 15.53 28.02
CA GLU A 317 16.92 16.28 26.78
C GLU A 317 18.38 16.67 26.47
N ARG A 318 19.28 16.55 27.46
CA ARG A 318 20.70 16.92 27.36
C ARG A 318 21.62 15.76 27.04
N ILE A 319 21.11 14.53 26.98
CA ILE A 319 21.95 13.36 26.75
C ILE A 319 22.44 13.32 25.31
N ASP A 320 23.76 13.25 25.14
CA ASP A 320 24.35 12.96 23.84
C ASP A 320 24.51 11.45 23.65
N ILE A 321 23.61 10.87 22.88
CA ILE A 321 23.62 9.44 22.60
C ILE A 321 24.91 8.97 21.92
N LYS A 322 25.56 9.83 21.12
CA LYS A 322 26.83 9.48 20.47
C LYS A 322 27.94 9.33 21.50
N GLU A 323 27.95 10.20 22.50
CA GLU A 323 28.94 10.10 23.60
C GLU A 323 28.68 8.85 24.46
N VAL A 324 27.41 8.48 24.71
CA VAL A 324 27.06 7.23 25.43
C VAL A 324 27.57 6.01 24.66
N ILE A 325 27.38 5.98 23.34
CA ILE A 325 27.87 4.88 22.49
C ILE A 325 29.41 4.81 22.54
N LYS A 326 30.09 5.95 22.46
CA LYS A 326 31.57 6.01 22.56
C LYS A 326 32.07 5.44 23.89
N GLN A 327 31.41 5.77 24.99
CA GLN A 327 31.77 5.20 26.30
C GLN A 327 31.45 3.69 26.37
N ALA A 328 30.41 3.20 25.74
CA ALA A 328 30.13 1.77 25.60
C ALA A 328 31.25 1.05 24.82
N ASP A 329 31.77 1.68 23.76
CA ASP A 329 32.92 1.18 23.00
C ASP A 329 34.18 1.11 23.85
N GLU A 330 34.44 2.13 24.68
CA GLU A 330 35.59 2.12 25.64
C GLU A 330 35.44 0.95 26.65
N MET A 331 34.22 0.64 27.12
CA MET A 331 34.01 -0.50 28.02
C MET A 331 34.17 -1.83 27.28
N LEU A 332 33.75 -1.93 26.03
CA LEU A 332 33.98 -3.10 25.19
C LEU A 332 35.48 -3.34 24.96
N TYR A 333 36.21 -2.30 24.63
CA TYR A 333 37.67 -2.36 24.46
C TYR A 333 38.40 -2.83 25.74
N LYS A 334 37.99 -2.32 26.92
CA LYS A 334 38.50 -2.81 28.22
C LYS A 334 38.22 -4.30 28.42
N GLY A 335 37.02 -4.74 28.09
CA GLY A 335 36.63 -6.15 28.16
C GLY A 335 37.46 -7.05 27.27
N LYS A 336 37.72 -6.63 26.03
CA LYS A 336 38.57 -7.36 25.08
C LYS A 336 40.02 -7.48 25.57
N LYS A 337 40.55 -6.43 26.20
CA LYS A 337 41.90 -6.44 26.80
C LYS A 337 41.99 -7.27 28.08
N SER A 338 40.93 -7.38 28.86
CA SER A 338 40.92 -8.13 30.13
C SER A 338 40.69 -9.63 29.99
N GLY A 339 40.75 -10.19 28.78
CA GLY A 339 40.61 -11.63 28.55
C GLY A 339 39.38 -12.05 27.79
N LYS A 340 38.56 -11.08 27.27
CA LYS A 340 37.34 -11.35 26.51
C LYS A 340 36.24 -12.08 27.32
N ASN A 341 35.16 -12.51 26.72
CA ASN A 341 34.06 -13.25 27.36
C ASN A 341 33.61 -12.63 28.71
N THR A 342 33.35 -11.34 28.72
CA THR A 342 33.07 -10.57 29.96
C THR A 342 32.08 -9.43 29.68
N VAL A 343 31.45 -8.92 30.75
CA VAL A 343 30.62 -7.72 30.76
C VAL A 343 31.34 -6.63 31.55
N VAL A 344 31.83 -5.62 30.89
CA VAL A 344 32.44 -4.42 31.53
C VAL A 344 31.40 -3.30 31.51
N SER A 345 31.27 -2.59 32.64
CA SER A 345 30.21 -1.60 32.78
C SER A 345 30.68 -0.29 33.40
N ALA A 346 30.09 0.82 32.97
CA ALA A 346 30.21 2.14 33.59
C ALA A 346 28.83 2.77 33.78
N ASN A 347 28.75 3.71 34.71
CA ASN A 347 27.59 4.56 34.92
C ASN A 347 27.95 5.99 34.54
N ILE A 348 27.14 6.63 33.70
CA ILE A 348 27.32 8.05 33.40
C ILE A 348 26.54 8.84 34.45
N PRO A 349 27.22 9.64 35.32
CA PRO A 349 26.53 10.56 36.21
C PRO A 349 25.77 11.61 35.32
N VAL A 350 24.57 11.96 35.70
CA VAL A 350 23.87 13.11 35.13
C VAL A 350 24.77 14.34 35.33
N THR A 351 25.37 14.83 34.28
CA THR A 351 26.19 16.05 34.36
C THR A 351 25.29 17.24 34.69
N PRO A 352 25.50 17.98 35.78
CA PRO A 352 24.74 19.20 36.05
C PRO A 352 24.93 20.18 34.88
N PRO A 353 23.94 21.05 34.57
CA PRO A 353 24.06 21.99 33.49
C PRO A 353 25.32 22.83 33.67
N VAL A 354 26.18 22.84 32.69
CA VAL A 354 27.22 23.86 32.59
C VAL A 354 26.50 25.20 32.47
N GLY A 355 26.54 25.97 33.56
CA GLY A 355 25.92 27.29 33.63
C GLY A 355 26.42 28.11 32.43
N LYS A 356 25.48 28.62 31.65
CA LYS A 356 25.80 29.74 30.74
C LYS A 356 26.16 30.91 31.62
N SER A 357 27.46 31.17 31.71
CA SER A 357 27.97 32.44 32.17
C SER A 357 27.74 33.51 31.12
#